data_caf171802011c3a60d7e9145b3e78506
#
_entry.id   caf171802011c3a60d7e9145b3e78506
#
_cell.length_a   1.000
_cell.length_b   1.000
_cell.length_c   1.000
_cell.angle_alpha   90.00
_cell.angle_beta   90.00
_cell.angle_gamma   90.00
#
_symmetry.space_group_name_H-M   'P 1'
#
loop_
_entity.id
_entity.type
_entity.pdbx_description
1 polymer ?
#
loop_
_entity_poly.entity_id
_entity_poly.type
_entity_poly.pdbx_seq_one_letter_code
_entity_poly.pdbx_strand_id
1 'polypeptide(L)'
;MTRFVHDQFAKDLLEDLLAPWGEVKPSHKVGAEVREIDVWFSPRSQTELPLSTLGLLGRFATQPASFEPFRNPADENEICDCLLKLLVLRGQMLRQSRRDKVPQDLSSLPKLWILTPSASEALLDRFSARLSVEHWPLGVYFLGEALRTAIVVIHQLPKTSDTLWLRLLGRGKVQQSAIDELEALPVDSPFRAQALELLLNLRLILETRENANTDQDDQELIMRLAPLYQEQIAATIEKATQQGVQQGIQQGIQQGVQQGIQQGVQQGIQQGVQQGERRVIENLLRVRFGAIDDRLNTVIDALLTLTPEEFTPLLLHLSQEELIDRFGVGR
;
A
#
# COMPACT_ATOMS: atom_id res chain seq x y z
N MET A 1 23.74 11.66 -11.52
CA MET A 1 23.03 10.49 -10.95
C MET A 1 21.67 10.84 -10.34
N THR A 2 21.46 12.04 -9.78
CA THR A 2 20.13 12.49 -9.29
C THR A 2 19.08 12.60 -10.39
N ARG A 3 19.48 12.87 -11.65
CA ARG A 3 18.60 12.93 -12.82
C ARG A 3 17.74 11.67 -12.96
N PHE A 4 18.30 10.45 -12.80
CA PHE A 4 17.57 9.21 -12.93
C PHE A 4 16.47 9.01 -11.86
N VAL A 5 16.65 9.59 -10.67
CA VAL A 5 15.66 9.47 -9.59
C VAL A 5 14.43 10.32 -9.88
N HIS A 6 14.67 11.55 -10.31
CA HIS A 6 13.58 12.45 -10.70
C HIS A 6 12.88 11.99 -11.98
N ASP A 7 13.62 11.41 -12.93
CA ASP A 7 13.06 10.77 -14.12
C ASP A 7 12.11 9.63 -13.70
N GLN A 8 12.54 8.77 -12.79
CA GLN A 8 11.70 7.66 -12.32
C GLN A 8 10.47 8.20 -11.58
N PHE A 9 10.65 9.16 -10.67
CA PHE A 9 9.53 9.82 -9.99
C PHE A 9 8.51 10.40 -10.99
N ALA A 10 8.99 11.09 -12.02
CA ALA A 10 8.11 11.68 -13.02
C ALA A 10 7.34 10.61 -13.81
N LYS A 11 7.99 9.49 -14.15
CA LYS A 11 7.36 8.35 -14.84
C LYS A 11 6.30 7.71 -13.96
N ASP A 12 6.63 7.42 -12.71
CA ASP A 12 5.72 6.79 -11.74
C ASP A 12 4.53 7.70 -11.45
N LEU A 13 4.76 9.01 -11.26
CA LEU A 13 3.69 9.97 -11.04
C LEU A 13 2.74 10.06 -12.24
N LEU A 14 3.28 10.14 -13.46
CA LEU A 14 2.45 10.19 -14.67
C LEU A 14 1.72 8.86 -14.91
N GLU A 15 2.34 7.72 -14.59
CA GLU A 15 1.69 6.42 -14.67
C GLU A 15 0.50 6.36 -13.71
N ASP A 16 0.70 6.66 -12.43
CA ASP A 16 -0.36 6.63 -11.42
C ASP A 16 -1.51 7.59 -11.76
N LEU A 17 -1.16 8.80 -12.21
CA LEU A 17 -2.16 9.82 -12.55
C LEU A 17 -2.96 9.45 -13.80
N LEU A 18 -2.37 8.81 -14.80
CA LEU A 18 -3.01 8.55 -16.10
C LEU A 18 -3.61 7.14 -16.22
N ALA A 19 -3.18 6.17 -15.39
CA ALA A 19 -3.62 4.78 -15.45
C ALA A 19 -5.15 4.58 -15.42
N PRO A 20 -5.96 5.36 -14.66
CA PRO A 20 -7.41 5.23 -14.67
C PRO A 20 -8.05 5.51 -16.04
N TRP A 21 -7.43 6.33 -16.88
CA TRP A 21 -8.00 6.76 -18.15
C TRP A 21 -7.47 6.03 -19.38
N GLY A 22 -6.37 5.29 -19.22
CA GLY A 22 -5.77 4.67 -20.38
C GLY A 22 -4.76 3.60 -20.07
N GLU A 23 -4.14 3.07 -21.11
CA GLU A 23 -2.94 2.26 -21.00
C GLU A 23 -1.75 3.19 -20.92
N VAL A 24 -0.95 3.06 -19.86
CA VAL A 24 0.30 3.80 -19.67
C VAL A 24 1.46 2.81 -19.78
N LYS A 25 2.47 3.18 -20.54
CA LYS A 25 3.70 2.39 -20.69
C LYS A 25 4.91 3.28 -20.39
N PRO A 26 5.44 3.25 -19.16
CA PRO A 26 6.71 3.89 -18.89
C PRO A 26 7.82 3.19 -19.69
N SER A 27 8.82 3.96 -20.13
CA SER A 27 9.97 3.47 -20.89
C SER A 27 9.61 2.66 -22.15
N HIS A 28 8.63 3.15 -22.94
CA HIS A 28 8.18 2.48 -24.15
C HIS A 28 9.23 2.54 -25.27
N LYS A 29 9.66 1.36 -25.76
CA LYS A 29 10.70 1.23 -26.80
C LYS A 29 10.20 1.59 -28.19
N VAL A 30 10.99 2.39 -28.92
CA VAL A 30 10.65 2.86 -30.26
C VAL A 30 11.77 2.48 -31.24
N GLY A 31 11.43 1.64 -32.24
CA GLY A 31 12.32 1.31 -33.34
C GLY A 31 13.36 0.21 -33.06
N ALA A 32 14.21 -0.04 -34.07
CA ALA A 32 15.30 -1.06 -34.00
C ALA A 32 16.53 -0.55 -33.20
N GLU A 33 16.74 0.74 -33.09
CA GLU A 33 17.65 1.38 -32.13
C GLU A 33 16.89 1.53 -30.83
N VAL A 34 17.58 1.26 -29.69
CA VAL A 34 17.00 1.30 -28.36
C VAL A 34 16.73 2.77 -27.96
N ARG A 35 15.62 3.30 -28.45
CA ARG A 35 15.09 4.62 -28.07
C ARG A 35 13.83 4.40 -27.28
N GLU A 36 13.76 4.98 -26.12
CA GLU A 36 12.62 4.83 -25.22
C GLU A 36 11.88 6.16 -25.10
N ILE A 37 10.54 6.10 -25.21
CA ILE A 37 9.65 7.17 -24.80
C ILE A 37 9.48 7.05 -23.29
N ASP A 38 9.63 8.15 -22.56
CA ASP A 38 9.58 8.11 -21.11
C ASP A 38 8.22 7.65 -20.61
N VAL A 39 7.12 8.23 -21.10
CA VAL A 39 5.77 7.76 -20.80
C VAL A 39 4.92 7.78 -22.07
N TRP A 40 4.39 6.63 -22.43
CA TRP A 40 3.39 6.47 -23.48
C TRP A 40 2.00 6.30 -22.87
N PHE A 41 1.04 7.07 -23.35
CA PHE A 41 -0.35 7.01 -22.92
C PHE A 41 -1.29 6.76 -24.10
N SER A 42 -2.27 5.86 -23.89
CA SER A 42 -3.35 5.55 -24.83
C SER A 42 -4.70 5.58 -24.09
N PRO A 43 -5.60 6.52 -24.40
CA PRO A 43 -6.87 6.66 -23.68
C PRO A 43 -7.80 5.48 -23.90
N ARG A 44 -8.59 5.15 -22.86
CA ARG A 44 -9.70 4.18 -22.92
C ARG A 44 -11.01 4.89 -23.27
N SER A 45 -11.92 4.15 -23.88
CA SER A 45 -13.22 4.69 -24.30
C SER A 45 -14.19 4.93 -23.15
N GLN A 46 -14.01 4.26 -22.01
CA GLN A 46 -14.86 4.38 -20.83
C GLN A 46 -13.99 4.49 -19.59
N THR A 47 -14.23 5.48 -18.76
CA THR A 47 -13.49 5.77 -17.54
C THR A 47 -14.44 6.14 -16.41
N GLU A 48 -14.13 5.74 -15.19
CA GLU A 48 -14.95 6.01 -13.99
C GLU A 48 -14.83 7.47 -13.53
N LEU A 49 -13.67 8.09 -13.72
CA LEU A 49 -13.40 9.46 -13.31
C LEU A 49 -13.33 10.40 -14.52
N PRO A 50 -13.80 11.65 -14.40
CA PRO A 50 -13.66 12.64 -15.47
C PRO A 50 -12.20 13.12 -15.58
N LEU A 51 -11.70 13.27 -16.81
CA LEU A 51 -10.34 13.79 -17.07
C LEU A 51 -10.09 15.18 -16.47
N SER A 52 -11.15 15.97 -16.24
CA SER A 52 -11.06 17.27 -15.58
C SER A 52 -10.49 17.18 -14.15
N THR A 53 -10.52 16.02 -13.49
CA THR A 53 -9.88 15.78 -12.18
C THR A 53 -8.37 16.04 -12.24
N LEU A 54 -7.73 15.83 -13.39
CA LEU A 54 -6.31 16.10 -13.61
C LEU A 54 -6.02 17.51 -14.17
N GLY A 55 -7.04 18.36 -14.32
CA GLY A 55 -6.88 19.70 -14.83
C GLY A 55 -6.17 19.73 -16.20
N LEU A 56 -5.07 20.48 -16.29
CA LEU A 56 -4.28 20.63 -17.52
C LEU A 56 -3.67 19.32 -18.01
N LEU A 57 -3.22 18.46 -17.10
CA LEU A 57 -2.70 17.13 -17.47
C LEU A 57 -3.80 16.27 -18.12
N GLY A 58 -5.02 16.33 -17.62
CA GLY A 58 -6.18 15.65 -18.22
C GLY A 58 -6.46 16.13 -19.64
N ARG A 59 -6.27 17.42 -19.91
CA ARG A 59 -6.39 17.98 -21.29
C ARG A 59 -5.31 17.44 -22.22
N PHE A 60 -4.10 17.15 -21.71
CA PHE A 60 -3.04 16.51 -22.50
C PHE A 60 -3.38 15.05 -22.83
N ALA A 61 -4.13 14.39 -21.97
CA ALA A 61 -4.49 12.98 -22.06
C ALA A 61 -5.81 12.69 -22.84
N THR A 62 -6.36 13.66 -23.55
CA THR A 62 -7.60 13.46 -24.35
C THR A 62 -7.39 12.62 -25.60
N GLN A 63 -6.16 12.40 -26.03
CA GLN A 63 -5.76 11.61 -27.20
C GLN A 63 -4.47 10.85 -26.88
N PRO A 64 -4.04 9.88 -27.73
CA PRO A 64 -2.75 9.23 -27.53
C PRO A 64 -1.62 10.25 -27.37
N ALA A 65 -0.79 10.07 -26.36
CA ALA A 65 0.22 11.06 -25.98
C ALA A 65 1.54 10.39 -25.58
N SER A 66 2.64 11.10 -25.85
CA SER A 66 3.97 10.84 -25.35
C SER A 66 4.37 11.97 -24.42
N PHE A 67 4.81 11.63 -23.21
CA PHE A 67 5.32 12.60 -22.24
C PHE A 67 6.81 12.37 -22.04
N GLU A 68 7.56 13.44 -22.16
CA GLU A 68 9.02 13.48 -21.96
C GLU A 68 9.34 14.50 -20.85
N PRO A 69 9.39 14.07 -19.58
CA PRO A 69 9.65 14.94 -18.45
C PRO A 69 11.18 15.17 -18.26
N PHE A 70 11.57 16.42 -18.09
CA PHE A 70 12.94 16.82 -17.84
C PHE A 70 13.10 17.43 -16.44
N ARG A 71 14.06 16.94 -15.67
CA ARG A 71 14.44 17.52 -14.36
C ARG A 71 15.15 18.87 -14.52
N ASN A 72 16.02 18.98 -15.52
CA ASN A 72 16.74 20.21 -15.87
C ASN A 72 16.15 20.84 -17.13
N PRO A 73 16.42 22.12 -17.42
CA PRO A 73 16.00 22.73 -18.67
C PRO A 73 16.46 21.89 -19.87
N ALA A 74 15.49 21.47 -20.70
CA ALA A 74 15.78 20.69 -21.89
C ALA A 74 16.59 21.54 -22.89
N ASP A 75 17.63 20.96 -23.45
CA ASP A 75 18.40 21.59 -24.50
C ASP A 75 17.85 21.28 -25.91
N GLU A 76 18.46 21.89 -26.94
CA GLU A 76 18.05 21.74 -28.34
C GLU A 76 18.14 20.27 -28.82
N ASN A 77 19.21 19.56 -28.43
CA ASN A 77 19.42 18.17 -28.83
C ASN A 77 18.41 17.24 -28.18
N GLU A 78 18.14 17.45 -26.89
CA GLU A 78 17.13 16.68 -26.13
C GLU A 78 15.72 16.85 -26.74
N ILE A 79 15.35 18.07 -27.14
CA ILE A 79 14.08 18.33 -27.85
C ILE A 79 14.06 17.64 -29.22
N CYS A 80 15.17 17.71 -29.97
CA CYS A 80 15.30 17.03 -31.26
C CYS A 80 15.18 15.49 -31.12
N ASP A 81 15.78 14.91 -30.07
CA ASP A 81 15.68 13.49 -29.80
C ASP A 81 14.22 13.07 -29.46
N CYS A 82 13.49 13.89 -28.70
CA CYS A 82 12.07 13.67 -28.44
C CYS A 82 11.23 13.72 -29.73
N LEU A 83 11.49 14.70 -30.59
CA LEU A 83 10.86 14.81 -31.92
C LEU A 83 11.18 13.59 -32.78
N LEU A 84 12.41 13.12 -32.78
CA LEU A 84 12.83 11.94 -33.53
C LEU A 84 12.06 10.68 -33.05
N LYS A 85 11.95 10.48 -31.73
CA LYS A 85 11.14 9.37 -31.14
C LYS A 85 9.70 9.43 -31.66
N LEU A 86 9.07 10.60 -31.61
CA LEU A 86 7.69 10.80 -32.11
C LEU A 86 7.56 10.48 -33.59
N LEU A 87 8.47 10.98 -34.43
CA LEU A 87 8.42 10.76 -35.89
C LEU A 87 8.66 9.31 -36.27
N VAL A 88 9.52 8.58 -35.57
CA VAL A 88 9.75 7.14 -35.74
C VAL A 88 8.48 6.39 -35.39
N LEU A 89 7.85 6.67 -34.23
CA LEU A 89 6.60 6.06 -33.80
C LEU A 89 5.47 6.33 -34.81
N ARG A 90 5.30 7.57 -35.24
CA ARG A 90 4.35 7.94 -36.29
C ARG A 90 4.57 7.12 -37.57
N GLY A 91 5.84 6.98 -38.00
CA GLY A 91 6.19 6.17 -39.16
C GLY A 91 5.82 4.70 -39.01
N GLN A 92 5.97 4.13 -37.80
CA GLN A 92 5.56 2.76 -37.50
C GLN A 92 4.03 2.60 -37.58
N MET A 93 3.28 3.50 -36.93
CA MET A 93 1.82 3.49 -36.94
C MET A 93 1.25 3.60 -38.38
N LEU A 94 1.80 4.48 -39.18
CA LEU A 94 1.39 4.65 -40.60
C LEU A 94 1.71 3.40 -41.44
N ARG A 95 2.85 2.73 -41.21
CA ARG A 95 3.16 1.47 -41.89
C ARG A 95 2.22 0.34 -41.47
N GLN A 96 1.88 0.27 -40.18
CA GLN A 96 0.93 -0.73 -39.67
C GLN A 96 -0.47 -0.51 -40.26
N SER A 97 -0.99 0.71 -40.24
CA SER A 97 -2.27 1.08 -40.85
C SER A 97 -2.37 0.66 -42.32
N ARG A 98 -1.31 0.88 -43.12
CA ARG A 98 -1.24 0.44 -44.50
C ARG A 98 -1.29 -1.07 -44.66
N ARG A 99 -0.62 -1.81 -43.77
CA ARG A 99 -0.64 -3.30 -43.77
C ARG A 99 -2.04 -3.82 -43.43
N ASP A 100 -2.67 -3.22 -42.42
CA ASP A 100 -3.98 -3.62 -41.90
C ASP A 100 -5.13 -3.09 -42.80
N LYS A 101 -4.82 -2.25 -43.80
CA LYS A 101 -5.78 -1.57 -44.70
C LYS A 101 -6.84 -0.76 -43.93
N VAL A 102 -6.49 -0.24 -42.76
CA VAL A 102 -7.36 0.62 -41.95
C VAL A 102 -6.90 2.06 -42.12
N PRO A 103 -7.74 3.00 -42.56
CA PRO A 103 -7.37 4.40 -42.66
C PRO A 103 -6.95 4.94 -41.30
N GLN A 104 -5.76 5.57 -41.24
CA GLN A 104 -5.29 6.21 -40.03
C GLN A 104 -5.91 7.60 -39.91
N ASP A 105 -6.73 7.81 -38.89
CA ASP A 105 -7.16 9.16 -38.55
C ASP A 105 -5.99 9.93 -37.93
N LEU A 106 -5.81 11.19 -38.33
CA LEU A 106 -4.79 12.08 -37.77
C LEU A 106 -5.00 12.28 -36.25
N SER A 107 -6.22 12.22 -35.76
CA SER A 107 -6.54 12.32 -34.33
C SER A 107 -6.00 11.14 -33.50
N SER A 108 -5.84 9.97 -34.15
CA SER A 108 -5.29 8.76 -33.51
C SER A 108 -3.76 8.75 -33.42
N LEU A 109 -3.08 9.70 -34.09
CA LEU A 109 -1.62 9.84 -33.95
C LEU A 109 -1.28 10.51 -32.64
N PRO A 110 -0.17 10.07 -31.98
CA PRO A 110 0.22 10.62 -30.70
C PRO A 110 0.60 12.09 -30.76
N LYS A 111 0.39 12.80 -29.64
CA LYS A 111 0.89 14.13 -29.40
C LYS A 111 2.06 14.06 -28.41
N LEU A 112 3.12 14.81 -28.67
CA LEU A 112 4.29 14.88 -27.78
C LEU A 112 4.16 16.08 -26.84
N TRP A 113 4.35 15.83 -25.55
CA TRP A 113 4.40 16.83 -24.50
C TRP A 113 5.78 16.80 -23.85
N ILE A 114 6.62 17.79 -24.13
CA ILE A 114 7.94 17.97 -23.54
C ILE A 114 7.75 18.81 -22.30
N LEU A 115 7.98 18.21 -21.12
CA LEU A 115 7.77 18.86 -19.83
C LEU A 115 9.13 19.31 -19.29
N THR A 116 9.42 20.61 -19.31
CA THR A 116 10.71 21.18 -18.90
C THR A 116 10.51 22.23 -17.81
N PRO A 117 11.40 22.32 -16.78
CA PRO A 117 11.28 23.35 -15.74
C PRO A 117 11.27 24.75 -16.32
N SER A 118 12.21 25.05 -17.20
CA SER A 118 12.33 26.35 -17.87
C SER A 118 12.80 26.20 -19.31
N ALA A 119 12.57 27.21 -20.12
CA ALA A 119 13.08 27.34 -21.49
C ALA A 119 13.38 28.81 -21.77
N SER A 120 14.49 29.08 -22.49
CA SER A 120 14.79 30.44 -22.95
C SER A 120 13.94 30.81 -24.15
N GLU A 121 13.64 32.09 -24.33
CA GLU A 121 12.97 32.61 -25.52
C GLU A 121 13.69 32.19 -26.80
N ALA A 122 15.03 32.25 -26.80
CA ALA A 122 15.84 31.86 -27.95
C ALA A 122 15.64 30.38 -28.32
N LEU A 123 15.48 29.46 -27.32
CA LEU A 123 15.20 28.07 -27.57
C LEU A 123 13.78 27.87 -28.17
N LEU A 124 12.80 28.55 -27.60
CA LEU A 124 11.40 28.49 -28.10
C LEU A 124 11.31 29.04 -29.54
N ASP A 125 12.03 30.14 -29.85
CA ASP A 125 12.05 30.72 -31.19
C ASP A 125 12.72 29.78 -32.21
N ARG A 126 13.80 29.08 -31.85
CA ARG A 126 14.45 28.11 -32.76
C ARG A 126 13.51 27.01 -33.19
N PHE A 127 12.60 26.57 -32.31
CA PHE A 127 11.57 25.58 -32.61
C PHE A 127 10.30 26.22 -33.15
N SER A 128 10.26 27.56 -33.36
CA SER A 128 9.05 28.30 -33.73
C SER A 128 7.87 27.99 -32.80
N ALA A 129 8.15 27.70 -31.54
CA ALA A 129 7.17 27.36 -30.52
C ALA A 129 6.39 28.63 -30.10
N ARG A 130 5.07 28.58 -30.18
CA ARG A 130 4.19 29.74 -29.94
C ARG A 130 3.13 29.43 -28.90
N LEU A 131 2.79 30.43 -28.09
CA LEU A 131 1.64 30.38 -27.18
C LEU A 131 0.33 30.38 -27.96
N SER A 132 -0.63 29.63 -27.44
CA SER A 132 -2.01 29.66 -27.90
C SER A 132 -2.91 30.14 -26.76
N VAL A 133 -2.78 31.41 -26.40
CA VAL A 133 -3.38 32.02 -25.19
C VAL A 133 -4.90 31.94 -25.13
N GLU A 134 -5.58 31.82 -26.26
CA GLU A 134 -7.05 31.67 -26.27
C GLU A 134 -7.54 30.34 -25.71
N HIS A 135 -6.71 29.30 -25.79
CA HIS A 135 -7.11 27.95 -25.46
C HIS A 135 -6.23 27.29 -24.37
N TRP A 136 -5.01 27.80 -24.15
CA TRP A 136 -4.03 27.18 -23.27
C TRP A 136 -3.42 28.20 -22.30
N PRO A 137 -3.09 27.81 -21.08
CA PRO A 137 -2.46 28.72 -20.13
C PRO A 137 -1.04 29.10 -20.58
N LEU A 138 -0.53 30.18 -19.98
CA LEU A 138 0.89 30.55 -20.10
C LEU A 138 1.78 29.34 -19.77
N GLY A 139 2.89 29.19 -20.47
CA GLY A 139 3.83 28.09 -20.30
C GLY A 139 3.58 26.91 -21.26
N VAL A 140 2.52 26.90 -22.05
CA VAL A 140 2.26 25.85 -23.05
C VAL A 140 2.52 26.41 -24.45
N TYR A 141 3.62 25.97 -25.07
CA TYR A 141 4.09 26.44 -26.37
C TYR A 141 3.95 25.34 -27.41
N PHE A 142 3.26 25.61 -28.51
CA PHE A 142 3.06 24.67 -29.60
C PHE A 142 4.05 24.88 -30.73
N LEU A 143 4.65 23.80 -31.22
CA LEU A 143 5.34 23.75 -32.49
C LEU A 143 4.34 23.74 -33.63
N GLY A 144 4.82 23.81 -34.88
CA GLY A 144 3.97 23.72 -36.06
C GLY A 144 3.05 22.49 -36.00
N GLU A 145 1.79 22.66 -36.42
CA GLU A 145 0.72 21.66 -36.26
C GLU A 145 1.10 20.25 -36.76
N ALA A 146 1.84 20.16 -37.87
CA ALA A 146 2.31 18.89 -38.43
C ALA A 146 3.23 18.10 -37.52
N LEU A 147 3.92 18.75 -36.57
CA LEU A 147 4.82 18.12 -35.60
C LEU A 147 4.07 17.56 -34.38
N ARG A 148 2.81 18.00 -34.16
CA ARG A 148 1.98 17.54 -33.03
C ARG A 148 2.69 17.58 -31.68
N THR A 149 3.51 18.59 -31.43
CA THR A 149 4.38 18.74 -30.28
C THR A 149 4.12 20.03 -29.54
N ALA A 150 4.15 19.99 -28.23
CA ALA A 150 4.16 21.14 -27.37
C ALA A 150 5.30 21.06 -26.35
N ILE A 151 5.92 22.21 -26.05
CA ILE A 151 6.88 22.41 -24.96
C ILE A 151 6.10 23.06 -23.82
N VAL A 152 6.08 22.39 -22.67
CA VAL A 152 5.44 22.86 -21.44
C VAL A 152 6.52 23.37 -20.50
N VAL A 153 6.56 24.68 -20.32
CA VAL A 153 7.51 25.35 -19.42
C VAL A 153 6.87 25.46 -18.04
N ILE A 154 7.16 24.49 -17.17
CA ILE A 154 6.47 24.28 -15.89
C ILE A 154 6.51 25.51 -14.99
N HIS A 155 7.65 26.23 -14.94
CA HIS A 155 7.79 27.41 -14.09
C HIS A 155 6.97 28.63 -14.58
N GLN A 156 6.44 28.58 -15.79
CA GLN A 156 5.56 29.61 -16.34
C GLN A 156 4.07 29.27 -16.17
N LEU A 157 3.74 28.05 -15.74
CA LEU A 157 2.35 27.65 -15.51
C LEU A 157 1.72 28.49 -14.38
N PRO A 158 0.49 28.95 -14.54
CA PRO A 158 -0.20 29.68 -13.47
C PRO A 158 -0.38 28.78 -12.24
N LYS A 159 -0.30 29.40 -11.06
CA LYS A 159 -0.49 28.71 -9.77
C LYS A 159 -1.98 28.48 -9.50
N THR A 160 -2.54 27.40 -10.06
CA THR A 160 -3.95 27.02 -9.94
C THR A 160 -4.07 25.51 -9.70
N SER A 161 -5.24 25.05 -9.24
CA SER A 161 -5.55 23.62 -9.11
C SER A 161 -5.39 22.86 -10.41
N ASP A 162 -5.73 23.49 -11.55
CA ASP A 162 -5.60 22.87 -12.87
C ASP A 162 -4.17 22.50 -13.25
N THR A 163 -3.19 23.22 -12.74
CA THR A 163 -1.77 23.01 -13.08
C THR A 163 -0.99 22.28 -11.98
N LEU A 164 -1.63 21.91 -10.88
CA LEU A 164 -1.02 21.29 -9.70
C LEU A 164 -0.14 20.10 -10.08
N TRP A 165 -0.70 19.12 -10.79
CA TRP A 165 -0.03 17.86 -11.13
C TRP A 165 1.22 18.06 -11.99
N LEU A 166 1.20 19.02 -12.90
CA LEU A 166 2.38 19.36 -13.71
C LEU A 166 3.43 20.14 -12.92
N ARG A 167 3.00 21.00 -11.99
CA ARG A 167 3.94 21.76 -11.14
C ARG A 167 4.67 20.88 -10.12
N LEU A 168 4.13 19.71 -9.74
CA LEU A 168 4.84 18.69 -8.95
C LEU A 168 6.08 18.13 -9.70
N LEU A 169 6.04 18.12 -11.03
CA LEU A 169 7.19 17.75 -11.89
C LEU A 169 8.20 18.89 -12.06
N GLY A 170 7.93 20.05 -11.50
CA GLY A 170 8.81 21.21 -11.54
C GLY A 170 10.03 21.04 -10.63
N ARG A 171 10.72 22.16 -10.38
CA ARG A 171 11.94 22.22 -9.59
C ARG A 171 11.91 23.41 -8.62
N GLY A 172 12.61 23.29 -7.49
CA GLY A 172 12.77 24.35 -6.49
C GLY A 172 11.43 24.87 -5.97
N LYS A 173 11.27 26.19 -5.91
CA LYS A 173 10.07 26.85 -5.34
C LYS A 173 8.75 26.47 -6.00
N VAL A 174 8.76 26.14 -7.30
CA VAL A 174 7.53 25.74 -8.02
C VAL A 174 7.06 24.38 -7.52
N GLN A 175 7.98 23.43 -7.39
CA GLN A 175 7.67 22.11 -6.85
C GLN A 175 7.27 22.18 -5.37
N GLN A 176 8.00 22.95 -4.54
CA GLN A 176 7.68 23.14 -3.13
C GLN A 176 6.27 23.70 -2.94
N SER A 177 5.90 24.74 -3.71
CA SER A 177 4.57 25.32 -3.65
C SER A 177 3.47 24.33 -4.11
N ALA A 178 3.77 23.46 -5.07
CA ALA A 178 2.84 22.43 -5.49
C ALA A 178 2.66 21.34 -4.41
N ILE A 179 3.72 21.02 -3.67
CA ILE A 179 3.65 20.12 -2.52
C ILE A 179 2.76 20.71 -1.42
N ASP A 180 2.92 22.03 -1.11
CA ASP A 180 2.06 22.70 -0.12
C ASP A 180 0.58 22.62 -0.52
N GLU A 181 0.27 22.82 -1.80
CA GLU A 181 -1.09 22.71 -2.33
C GLU A 181 -1.62 21.27 -2.30
N LEU A 182 -0.77 20.28 -2.60
CA LEU A 182 -1.11 18.87 -2.52
C LEU A 182 -1.45 18.43 -1.09
N GLU A 183 -0.70 18.91 -0.10
CA GLU A 183 -0.98 18.68 1.32
C GLU A 183 -2.30 19.28 1.77
N ALA A 184 -2.62 20.47 1.26
CA ALA A 184 -3.84 21.19 1.60
C ALA A 184 -5.10 20.59 0.97
N LEU A 185 -4.97 19.66 0.01
CA LEU A 185 -6.12 18.95 -0.55
C LEU A 185 -6.83 18.11 0.52
N PRO A 186 -8.17 17.91 0.44
CA PRO A 186 -8.89 16.96 1.29
C PRO A 186 -8.24 15.56 1.26
N VAL A 187 -8.31 14.85 2.39
CA VAL A 187 -7.66 13.52 2.54
C VAL A 187 -8.19 12.50 1.55
N ASP A 188 -9.45 12.61 1.17
CA ASP A 188 -10.16 11.76 0.21
C ASP A 188 -10.01 12.22 -1.24
N SER A 189 -9.20 13.27 -1.50
CA SER A 189 -8.96 13.75 -2.87
C SER A 189 -8.27 12.67 -3.70
N PRO A 190 -8.74 12.44 -4.95
CA PRO A 190 -8.12 11.46 -5.84
C PRO A 190 -6.62 11.74 -6.03
N PHE A 191 -5.81 10.70 -6.04
CA PHE A 191 -4.34 10.71 -6.25
C PHE A 191 -3.51 11.45 -5.19
N ARG A 192 -4.14 12.11 -4.18
CA ARG A 192 -3.38 12.82 -3.13
C ARG A 192 -2.45 11.88 -2.36
N ALA A 193 -2.98 10.74 -1.90
CA ALA A 193 -2.20 9.78 -1.13
C ALA A 193 -1.05 9.18 -1.95
N GLN A 194 -1.32 8.76 -3.19
CA GLN A 194 -0.33 8.18 -4.10
C GLN A 194 0.79 9.18 -4.43
N ALA A 195 0.44 10.42 -4.76
CA ALA A 195 1.43 11.45 -5.06
C ALA A 195 2.32 11.79 -3.85
N LEU A 196 1.74 11.84 -2.63
CA LEU A 196 2.52 12.01 -1.40
C LEU A 196 3.46 10.83 -1.15
N GLU A 197 3.01 9.61 -1.35
CA GLU A 197 3.84 8.41 -1.22
C GLU A 197 5.02 8.43 -2.20
N LEU A 198 4.80 8.76 -3.47
CA LEU A 198 5.86 8.89 -4.46
C LEU A 198 6.88 9.99 -4.09
N LEU A 199 6.42 11.13 -3.56
CA LEU A 199 7.30 12.19 -3.08
C LEU A 199 8.15 11.73 -1.88
N LEU A 200 7.58 10.96 -0.95
CA LEU A 200 8.31 10.42 0.18
C LEU A 200 9.33 9.36 -0.24
N ASN A 201 8.99 8.53 -1.22
CA ASN A 201 9.93 7.58 -1.83
C ASN A 201 11.08 8.31 -2.53
N LEU A 202 10.77 9.37 -3.29
CA LEU A 202 11.78 10.24 -3.90
C LEU A 202 12.76 10.81 -2.85
N ARG A 203 12.23 11.33 -1.73
CA ARG A 203 13.04 11.83 -0.62
C ARG A 203 13.99 10.76 -0.09
N LEU A 204 13.50 9.54 0.22
CA LEU A 204 14.34 8.44 0.73
C LEU A 204 15.49 8.11 -0.22
N ILE A 205 15.20 8.06 -1.53
CA ILE A 205 16.23 7.77 -2.53
C ILE A 205 17.25 8.92 -2.61
N LEU A 206 16.82 10.17 -2.52
CA LEU A 206 17.71 11.33 -2.50
C LEU A 206 18.60 11.34 -1.26
N GLU A 207 18.06 11.05 -0.06
CA GLU A 207 18.82 10.95 1.19
C GLU A 207 19.88 9.83 1.16
N THR A 208 19.53 8.66 0.64
CA THR A 208 20.49 7.54 0.56
C THR A 208 21.66 7.80 -0.39
N ARG A 209 21.51 8.79 -1.28
CA ARG A 209 22.55 9.20 -2.26
C ARG A 209 23.37 10.41 -1.84
N GLU A 210 23.17 10.93 -0.65
CA GLU A 210 23.72 12.20 -0.13
C GLU A 210 25.26 12.34 -0.19
N ASN A 211 25.99 11.31 -0.57
CA ASN A 211 27.47 11.32 -0.43
C ASN A 211 28.26 11.93 -1.59
N ALA A 212 27.67 12.51 -2.65
CA ALA A 212 28.53 13.07 -3.71
C ALA A 212 28.04 14.30 -4.48
N ASN A 213 26.74 14.57 -4.72
CA ASN A 213 26.33 15.70 -5.59
C ASN A 213 24.82 16.04 -5.53
N THR A 214 24.26 16.17 -4.33
CA THR A 214 22.88 16.66 -4.17
C THR A 214 22.89 18.17 -4.40
N ASP A 215 22.13 18.66 -5.39
CA ASP A 215 22.01 20.09 -5.62
C ASP A 215 21.15 20.78 -4.54
N GLN A 216 21.17 22.11 -4.51
CA GLN A 216 20.46 22.88 -3.48
C GLN A 216 18.95 22.62 -3.50
N ASP A 217 18.35 22.50 -4.68
CA ASP A 217 16.90 22.23 -4.80
C ASP A 217 16.53 20.87 -4.22
N ASP A 218 17.38 19.86 -4.41
CA ASP A 218 17.17 18.52 -3.85
C ASP A 218 17.31 18.52 -2.31
N GLN A 219 18.29 19.29 -1.77
CA GLN A 219 18.42 19.48 -0.32
C GLN A 219 17.19 20.17 0.29
N GLU A 220 16.71 21.24 -0.37
CA GLU A 220 15.49 21.93 0.05
C GLU A 220 14.25 21.00 -0.02
N LEU A 221 14.17 20.17 -1.05
CA LEU A 221 13.09 19.18 -1.19
C LEU A 221 13.12 18.13 -0.07
N ILE A 222 14.30 17.59 0.26
CA ILE A 222 14.49 16.66 1.38
C ILE A 222 14.02 17.28 2.70
N MET A 223 14.46 18.51 2.97
CA MET A 223 14.06 19.23 4.19
C MET A 223 12.55 19.50 4.22
N ARG A 224 11.95 19.87 3.09
CA ARG A 224 10.51 20.14 2.99
C ARG A 224 9.66 18.90 3.24
N LEU A 225 10.11 17.74 2.77
CA LEU A 225 9.38 16.47 2.92
C LEU A 225 9.64 15.76 4.27
N ALA A 226 10.62 16.23 5.07
CA ALA A 226 10.98 15.62 6.34
C ALA A 226 9.82 15.54 7.36
N PRO A 227 9.03 16.61 7.60
CA PRO A 227 7.89 16.55 8.52
C PRO A 227 6.83 15.54 8.09
N LEU A 228 6.48 15.48 6.80
CA LEU A 228 5.51 14.54 6.23
C LEU A 228 5.94 13.09 6.43
N TYR A 229 7.21 12.81 6.24
CA TYR A 229 7.77 11.49 6.47
C TYR A 229 7.65 11.07 7.94
N GLN A 230 7.94 11.98 8.87
CA GLN A 230 7.79 11.72 10.31
C GLN A 230 6.32 11.46 10.70
N GLU A 231 5.39 12.23 10.15
CA GLU A 231 3.95 12.05 10.37
C GLU A 231 3.47 10.68 9.84
N GLN A 232 3.90 10.29 8.63
CA GLN A 232 3.55 9.00 8.04
C GLN A 232 4.11 7.83 8.86
N ILE A 233 5.35 7.92 9.33
CA ILE A 233 5.94 6.91 10.22
C ILE A 233 5.14 6.80 11.51
N ALA A 234 4.83 7.93 12.17
CA ALA A 234 4.06 7.94 13.41
C ALA A 234 2.69 7.27 13.23
N ALA A 235 1.95 7.62 12.16
CA ALA A 235 0.67 7.01 11.83
C ALA A 235 0.79 5.50 11.55
N THR A 236 1.85 5.08 10.89
CA THR A 236 2.12 3.66 10.59
C THR A 236 2.41 2.87 11.87
N ILE A 237 3.24 3.43 12.77
CA ILE A 237 3.54 2.82 14.07
C ILE A 237 2.28 2.71 14.92
N GLU A 238 1.47 3.76 14.97
CA GLU A 238 0.21 3.75 15.73
C GLU A 238 -0.74 2.67 15.22
N LYS A 239 -0.94 2.58 13.91
CA LYS A 239 -1.77 1.54 13.28
C LYS A 239 -1.24 0.13 13.55
N ALA A 240 0.07 -0.08 13.42
CA ALA A 240 0.69 -1.37 13.71
C ALA A 240 0.55 -1.76 15.19
N THR A 241 0.71 -0.78 16.10
CA THR A 241 0.53 -0.99 17.54
C THR A 241 -0.91 -1.37 17.87
N GLN A 242 -1.90 -0.65 17.32
CA GLN A 242 -3.32 -0.97 17.51
C GLN A 242 -3.66 -2.38 16.99
N GLN A 243 -3.17 -2.74 15.80
CA GLN A 243 -3.36 -4.08 15.26
C GLN A 243 -2.70 -5.16 16.12
N GLY A 244 -1.48 -4.92 16.59
CA GLY A 244 -0.76 -5.84 17.48
C GLY A 244 -1.49 -6.05 18.80
N VAL A 245 -1.98 -4.99 19.44
CA VAL A 245 -2.78 -5.07 20.67
C VAL A 245 -4.07 -5.86 20.44
N GLN A 246 -4.80 -5.58 19.36
CA GLN A 246 -6.05 -6.28 19.04
C GLN A 246 -5.81 -7.78 18.81
N GLN A 247 -4.76 -8.13 18.06
CA GLN A 247 -4.38 -9.53 17.85
C GLN A 247 -3.94 -10.21 19.15
N GLY A 248 -3.16 -9.52 19.99
CA GLY A 248 -2.73 -10.02 21.28
C GLY A 248 -3.91 -10.30 22.21
N ILE A 249 -4.89 -9.40 22.30
CA ILE A 249 -6.11 -9.60 23.10
C ILE A 249 -6.88 -10.82 22.57
N GLN A 250 -7.09 -10.93 21.27
CA GLN A 250 -7.83 -12.03 20.67
C GLN A 250 -7.17 -13.39 20.93
N GLN A 251 -5.84 -13.46 20.74
CA GLN A 251 -5.07 -14.67 21.05
C GLN A 251 -5.09 -15.00 22.55
N GLY A 252 -4.95 -13.99 23.42
CA GLY A 252 -5.02 -14.18 24.86
C GLY A 252 -6.36 -14.71 25.35
N ILE A 253 -7.46 -14.16 24.83
CA ILE A 253 -8.81 -14.67 25.14
C ILE A 253 -8.96 -16.13 24.67
N GLN A 254 -8.54 -16.45 23.46
CA GLN A 254 -8.67 -17.78 22.88
C GLN A 254 -7.88 -18.83 23.67
N GLN A 255 -6.63 -18.50 24.03
CA GLN A 255 -5.79 -19.36 24.88
C GLN A 255 -6.33 -19.50 26.30
N GLY A 256 -6.80 -18.39 26.91
CA GLY A 256 -7.38 -18.41 28.25
C GLY A 256 -8.64 -19.24 28.34
N VAL A 257 -9.54 -19.12 27.37
CA VAL A 257 -10.77 -19.94 27.28
C VAL A 257 -10.43 -21.42 27.11
N GLN A 258 -9.50 -21.75 26.21
CA GLN A 258 -9.11 -23.14 25.97
C GLN A 258 -8.47 -23.79 27.23
N GLN A 259 -7.57 -23.07 27.88
CA GLN A 259 -6.95 -23.54 29.12
C GLN A 259 -7.97 -23.66 30.25
N GLY A 260 -8.87 -22.67 30.39
CA GLY A 260 -9.93 -22.69 31.39
C GLY A 260 -10.89 -23.87 31.21
N ILE A 261 -11.28 -24.15 29.98
CA ILE A 261 -12.12 -25.31 29.66
C ILE A 261 -11.39 -26.61 29.99
N GLN A 262 -10.14 -26.79 29.59
CA GLN A 262 -9.37 -28.00 29.87
C GLN A 262 -9.22 -28.24 31.39
N GLN A 263 -8.84 -27.20 32.14
CA GLN A 263 -8.68 -27.27 33.59
C GLN A 263 -10.05 -27.57 34.28
N GLY A 264 -11.10 -26.87 33.86
CA GLY A 264 -12.44 -27.07 34.41
C GLY A 264 -13.00 -28.50 34.15
N VAL A 265 -12.81 -29.01 32.94
CA VAL A 265 -13.20 -30.38 32.59
C VAL A 265 -12.40 -31.39 33.40
N GLN A 266 -11.09 -31.23 33.49
CA GLN A 266 -10.25 -32.16 34.27
C GLN A 266 -10.60 -32.17 35.75
N GLN A 267 -10.79 -31.01 36.38
CA GLN A 267 -11.24 -30.91 37.77
C GLN A 267 -12.65 -31.47 37.97
N GLY A 268 -13.57 -31.17 37.03
CA GLY A 268 -14.92 -31.70 37.09
C GLY A 268 -15.00 -33.22 37.02
N ILE A 269 -14.21 -33.84 36.11
CA ILE A 269 -14.11 -35.31 36.02
C ILE A 269 -13.53 -35.87 37.31
N GLN A 270 -12.44 -35.32 37.85
CA GLN A 270 -11.84 -35.82 39.06
C GLN A 270 -12.75 -35.74 40.28
N GLN A 271 -13.45 -34.64 40.47
CA GLN A 271 -14.45 -34.48 41.53
C GLN A 271 -15.66 -35.42 41.31
N GLY A 272 -16.13 -35.56 40.06
CA GLY A 272 -17.22 -36.45 39.72
C GLY A 272 -16.91 -37.94 40.01
N VAL A 273 -15.69 -38.37 39.67
CA VAL A 273 -15.24 -39.76 39.98
C VAL A 273 -15.20 -39.99 41.48
N GLN A 274 -14.55 -39.11 42.25
CA GLN A 274 -14.48 -39.23 43.69
C GLN A 274 -15.83 -39.24 44.39
N GLN A 275 -16.77 -38.39 43.95
CA GLN A 275 -18.15 -38.41 44.47
C GLN A 275 -18.89 -39.66 44.09
N GLY A 276 -18.68 -40.15 42.85
CA GLY A 276 -19.24 -41.43 42.40
C GLY A 276 -18.76 -42.62 43.19
N GLU A 277 -17.44 -42.74 43.41
CA GLU A 277 -16.84 -43.79 44.21
C GLU A 277 -17.29 -43.71 45.67
N ARG A 278 -17.33 -42.51 46.27
CA ARG A 278 -17.90 -42.35 47.63
C ARG A 278 -19.31 -42.85 47.73
N ARG A 279 -20.22 -42.53 46.79
CA ARG A 279 -21.58 -43.02 46.79
C ARG A 279 -21.67 -44.53 46.67
N VAL A 280 -20.84 -45.16 45.86
CA VAL A 280 -20.80 -46.63 45.71
C VAL A 280 -20.35 -47.25 47.02
N ILE A 281 -19.29 -46.78 47.67
CA ILE A 281 -18.80 -47.27 48.96
C ILE A 281 -19.89 -47.11 50.02
N GLU A 282 -20.51 -45.93 50.16
CA GLU A 282 -21.57 -45.64 51.10
C GLU A 282 -22.77 -46.57 50.93
N ASN A 283 -23.22 -46.78 49.67
CA ASN A 283 -24.33 -47.65 49.35
C ASN A 283 -24.02 -49.12 49.68
N LEU A 284 -22.85 -49.61 49.35
CA LEU A 284 -22.44 -51.00 49.69
C LEU A 284 -22.36 -51.20 51.17
N LEU A 285 -21.78 -50.29 51.92
CA LEU A 285 -21.72 -50.34 53.39
C LEU A 285 -23.12 -50.30 54.01
N ARG A 286 -24.03 -49.47 53.48
CA ARG A 286 -25.41 -49.36 53.96
C ARG A 286 -26.23 -50.64 53.67
N VAL A 287 -26.03 -51.24 52.54
CA VAL A 287 -26.72 -52.53 52.19
C VAL A 287 -26.22 -53.67 53.06
N ARG A 288 -24.93 -53.70 53.36
CA ARG A 288 -24.33 -54.80 54.15
C ARG A 288 -24.50 -54.67 55.65
N PHE A 289 -24.34 -53.44 56.17
CA PHE A 289 -24.20 -53.18 57.61
C PHE A 289 -25.31 -52.29 58.20
N GLY A 290 -26.22 -51.79 57.35
CA GLY A 290 -27.28 -50.89 57.80
C GLY A 290 -26.86 -49.42 57.87
N ALA A 291 -27.06 -48.80 59.05
CA ALA A 291 -26.72 -47.40 59.23
C ALA A 291 -25.20 -47.22 59.30
N ILE A 292 -24.72 -46.18 58.63
CA ILE A 292 -23.30 -45.78 58.64
C ILE A 292 -23.09 -44.90 59.89
N ASP A 293 -22.30 -45.37 60.82
CA ASP A 293 -21.89 -44.65 62.02
C ASP A 293 -20.60 -43.85 61.78
N ASP A 294 -20.17 -43.02 62.73
CA ASP A 294 -18.95 -42.20 62.61
C ASP A 294 -17.69 -43.02 62.36
N ARG A 295 -17.62 -44.27 62.82
CA ARG A 295 -16.48 -45.18 62.61
C ARG A 295 -16.43 -45.66 61.15
N LEU A 296 -17.58 -46.03 60.58
CA LEU A 296 -17.66 -46.39 59.15
C LEU A 296 -17.43 -45.21 58.21
N ASN A 297 -17.75 -43.97 58.64
CA ASN A 297 -17.43 -42.79 57.87
C ASN A 297 -15.91 -42.59 57.70
N THR A 298 -15.10 -42.86 58.71
CA THR A 298 -13.64 -42.77 58.58
C THR A 298 -13.08 -43.84 57.65
N VAL A 299 -13.70 -45.03 57.59
CA VAL A 299 -13.34 -46.09 56.64
C VAL A 299 -13.64 -45.70 55.21
N ILE A 300 -14.71 -44.93 54.93
CA ILE A 300 -15.03 -44.45 53.59
C ILE A 300 -13.89 -43.58 53.04
N ASP A 301 -13.38 -42.62 53.84
CA ASP A 301 -12.32 -41.72 53.39
C ASP A 301 -11.00 -42.47 53.12
N ALA A 302 -10.72 -43.52 53.92
CA ALA A 302 -9.56 -44.37 53.68
C ALA A 302 -9.72 -45.27 52.44
N LEU A 303 -10.91 -45.81 52.18
CA LEU A 303 -11.19 -46.61 51.00
C LEU A 303 -11.14 -45.80 49.72
N LEU A 304 -11.49 -44.52 49.74
CA LEU A 304 -11.37 -43.60 48.60
C LEU A 304 -9.93 -43.36 48.15
N THR A 305 -8.93 -43.74 48.92
CA THR A 305 -7.53 -43.71 48.50
C THR A 305 -7.10 -44.93 47.68
N LEU A 306 -7.95 -45.98 47.64
CA LEU A 306 -7.73 -47.22 46.90
C LEU A 306 -8.49 -47.18 45.56
N THR A 307 -8.05 -47.97 44.60
CA THR A 307 -8.75 -48.11 43.33
C THR A 307 -10.05 -48.93 43.50
N PRO A 308 -11.08 -48.79 42.60
CA PRO A 308 -12.29 -49.60 42.65
C PRO A 308 -12.06 -51.11 42.68
N GLU A 309 -11.03 -51.59 41.99
CA GLU A 309 -10.62 -52.99 41.95
C GLU A 309 -10.08 -53.47 43.32
N GLU A 310 -9.46 -52.58 44.07
CA GLU A 310 -8.92 -52.89 45.39
C GLU A 310 -9.97 -52.80 46.49
N PHE A 311 -10.79 -51.76 46.51
CA PHE A 311 -11.78 -51.62 47.60
C PHE A 311 -13.01 -52.49 47.46
N THR A 312 -13.42 -52.86 46.24
CA THR A 312 -14.62 -53.67 46.02
C THR A 312 -14.56 -55.05 46.71
N PRO A 313 -13.45 -55.83 46.55
CA PRO A 313 -13.33 -57.10 47.27
C PRO A 313 -13.34 -56.94 48.80
N LEU A 314 -12.69 -55.87 49.30
CA LEU A 314 -12.65 -55.57 50.73
C LEU A 314 -14.08 -55.32 51.28
N LEU A 315 -14.83 -54.51 50.54
CA LEU A 315 -16.21 -54.22 50.89
C LEU A 315 -17.13 -55.42 50.80
N LEU A 316 -16.85 -56.43 49.98
CA LEU A 316 -17.68 -57.61 49.82
C LEU A 316 -17.35 -58.74 50.82
N HIS A 317 -16.08 -58.88 51.25
CA HIS A 317 -15.64 -60.05 52.02
C HIS A 317 -15.37 -59.75 53.49
N LEU A 318 -14.95 -58.53 53.85
CA LEU A 318 -14.63 -58.22 55.24
C LEU A 318 -15.86 -57.88 56.08
N SER A 319 -15.87 -58.29 57.37
CA SER A 319 -16.87 -57.84 58.33
C SER A 319 -16.70 -56.35 58.70
N GLN A 320 -17.72 -55.78 59.37
CA GLN A 320 -17.68 -54.41 59.81
C GLN A 320 -16.50 -54.11 60.75
N GLU A 321 -16.23 -55.06 61.69
CA GLU A 321 -15.13 -54.90 62.63
C GLU A 321 -13.75 -54.97 61.94
N GLU A 322 -13.56 -55.86 60.98
CA GLU A 322 -12.33 -56.00 60.20
C GLU A 322 -12.06 -54.76 59.30
N LEU A 323 -13.11 -54.15 58.77
CA LEU A 323 -12.97 -52.92 58.02
C LEU A 323 -12.55 -51.75 58.94
N ILE A 324 -13.16 -51.63 60.12
CA ILE A 324 -12.81 -50.60 61.07
C ILE A 324 -11.39 -50.81 61.65
N ASP A 325 -10.99 -52.01 61.93
CA ASP A 325 -9.65 -52.32 62.41
C ASP A 325 -8.55 -52.02 61.40
N ARG A 326 -8.87 -52.24 60.10
CA ARG A 326 -7.88 -52.08 59.03
C ARG A 326 -7.81 -50.64 58.48
N PHE A 327 -8.93 -49.95 58.43
CA PHE A 327 -9.05 -48.63 57.76
C PHE A 327 -9.62 -47.56 58.69
N GLY A 328 -10.15 -47.92 59.86
CA GLY A 328 -10.53 -46.91 60.84
C GLY A 328 -9.30 -46.19 61.39
N VAL A 329 -9.36 -44.89 61.54
CA VAL A 329 -8.28 -44.10 62.12
C VAL A 329 -8.09 -44.57 63.54
N GLY A 330 -7.07 -45.43 63.75
CA GLY A 330 -6.62 -45.81 65.09
C GLY A 330 -6.19 -44.58 65.90
N ARG A 331 -6.52 -44.62 67.19
CA ARG A 331 -6.10 -43.67 68.27
C ARG A 331 -4.70 -43.17 68.13
#